data_85e0d479ce4df7f76e5160257f4c790f
#
_entry.id   85e0d479ce4df7f76e5160257f4c790f
#
_cell.length_a   1.000
_cell.length_b   1.000
_cell.length_c   1.000
_cell.angle_alpha   90.00
_cell.angle_beta   90.00
_cell.angle_gamma   90.00
#
_symmetry.space_group_name_H-M   'P 1'
#
loop_
_entity.id
_entity.type
_entity.pdbx_description
1 polymer ?
#
loop_
_entity_poly.entity_id
_entity_poly.type
_entity_poly.pdbx_seq_one_letter_code
_entity_poly.pdbx_strand_id
1 'polypeptide(L)'
;ALLADGTGLITIQNFNSRCADEAIAAVDALREQGAERLVFDVRNNGGGFLDELTRLLDYLLPEGPIFISRDRAGHEEITNSDADCVELPMAVLVNADTYSAAEFFAAELQEQGAAVIVGEPTSGKGYSQQTFPLPHGGAVAISTGAYFTGSGASLIGTGLTLDAEVYNTGAEDAQLAAALELLEIR
;
A
#
# COMPACT_ATOMS: atom_id res chain seq x y z
N ALA A 1 14.72 6.19 5.93
CA ALA A 1 15.55 6.78 7.00
C ALA A 1 15.23 6.11 8.32
N LEU A 2 16.22 5.87 9.18
CA LEU A 2 15.99 5.47 10.58
C LEU A 2 15.74 6.73 11.41
N LEU A 3 14.60 6.79 12.09
CA LEU A 3 14.25 7.89 13.02
C LEU A 3 14.89 7.69 14.39
N ALA A 4 14.91 8.74 15.21
CA ALA A 4 15.58 8.73 16.52
C ALA A 4 14.93 7.77 17.54
N ASP A 5 13.68 7.40 17.34
CA ASP A 5 12.89 6.46 18.16
C ASP A 5 13.01 5.00 17.70
N GLY A 6 13.88 4.70 16.73
CA GLY A 6 14.06 3.37 16.17
C GLY A 6 13.05 2.99 15.09
N THR A 7 12.23 3.91 14.62
CA THR A 7 11.27 3.66 13.52
C THR A 7 11.94 3.85 12.16
N GLY A 8 11.79 2.89 11.27
CA GLY A 8 12.20 2.99 9.87
C GLY A 8 11.14 3.70 9.02
N LEU A 9 11.45 4.86 8.45
CA LEU A 9 10.57 5.60 7.55
C LEU A 9 10.96 5.35 6.09
N ILE A 10 10.00 4.87 5.28
CA ILE A 10 10.16 4.55 3.86
C ILE A 10 9.09 5.30 3.06
N THR A 11 9.52 6.18 2.14
CA THR A 11 8.61 6.89 1.25
C THR A 11 8.54 6.18 -0.09
N ILE A 12 7.32 5.79 -0.50
CA ILE A 12 7.03 5.17 -1.79
C ILE A 12 6.26 6.17 -2.65
N GLN A 13 6.92 6.77 -3.63
CA GLN A 13 6.32 7.79 -4.49
C GLN A 13 5.34 7.22 -5.51
N ASN A 14 5.60 6.01 -6.00
CA ASN A 14 4.73 5.26 -6.91
C ASN A 14 5.18 3.80 -6.98
N PHE A 15 4.30 2.91 -7.45
CA PHE A 15 4.60 1.50 -7.69
C PHE A 15 5.12 1.29 -9.14
N ASN A 16 6.27 1.90 -9.45
CA ASN A 16 6.93 1.71 -10.75
C ASN A 16 7.75 0.41 -10.80
N SER A 17 8.40 0.13 -11.95
CA SER A 17 9.12 -1.13 -12.23
C SER A 17 10.35 -1.45 -11.36
N ARG A 18 10.56 -0.76 -10.26
CA ARG A 18 11.67 -1.01 -9.31
C ARG A 18 11.23 -0.81 -7.87
N CYS A 19 9.96 -0.52 -7.67
CA CYS A 19 9.42 -0.16 -6.36
C CYS A 19 9.64 -1.29 -5.34
N ALA A 20 9.30 -2.52 -5.70
CA ALA A 20 9.45 -3.66 -4.79
C ALA A 20 10.91 -3.89 -4.41
N ASP A 21 11.83 -3.92 -5.39
CA ASP A 21 13.25 -4.13 -5.12
C ASP A 21 13.84 -3.02 -4.23
N GLU A 22 13.48 -1.76 -4.49
CA GLU A 22 13.97 -0.61 -3.74
C GLU A 22 13.38 -0.56 -2.32
N ALA A 23 12.09 -0.87 -2.17
CA ALA A 23 11.42 -0.90 -0.86
C ALA A 23 11.92 -2.06 0.01
N ILE A 24 12.04 -3.27 -0.55
CA ILE A 24 12.58 -4.44 0.14
C ILE A 24 14.01 -4.16 0.63
N ALA A 25 14.88 -3.66 -0.25
CA ALA A 25 16.24 -3.30 0.12
C ALA A 25 16.28 -2.20 1.21
N ALA A 26 15.35 -1.26 1.19
CA ALA A 26 15.25 -0.23 2.22
C ALA A 26 14.79 -0.81 3.57
N VAL A 27 13.82 -1.74 3.57
CA VAL A 27 13.39 -2.44 4.79
C VAL A 27 14.55 -3.25 5.38
N ASP A 28 15.25 -4.04 4.56
CA ASP A 28 16.39 -4.84 5.01
C ASP A 28 17.49 -3.98 5.63
N ALA A 29 17.85 -2.89 4.94
CA ALA A 29 18.88 -1.96 5.44
C ALA A 29 18.46 -1.26 6.75
N LEU A 30 17.18 -0.97 6.94
CA LEU A 30 16.66 -0.39 8.18
C LEU A 30 16.64 -1.42 9.32
N ARG A 31 16.27 -2.66 9.04
CA ARG A 31 16.34 -3.77 10.01
C ARG A 31 17.77 -4.05 10.46
N GLU A 32 18.73 -4.03 9.53
CA GLU A 32 20.17 -4.15 9.86
C GLU A 32 20.67 -2.99 10.74
N GLN A 33 20.08 -1.80 10.61
CA GLN A 33 20.35 -0.64 11.46
C GLN A 33 19.60 -0.66 12.80
N GLY A 34 18.77 -1.70 13.04
CA GLY A 34 18.04 -1.88 14.28
C GLY A 34 16.66 -1.22 14.31
N ALA A 35 16.01 -1.05 13.15
CA ALA A 35 14.61 -0.61 13.13
C ALA A 35 13.71 -1.68 13.80
N GLU A 36 12.89 -1.24 14.73
CA GLU A 36 11.94 -2.06 15.49
C GLU A 36 10.50 -1.91 14.98
N ARG A 37 10.24 -0.91 14.15
CA ARG A 37 8.94 -0.53 13.58
C ARG A 37 9.14 0.10 12.21
N LEU A 38 8.12 0.07 11.34
CA LEU A 38 8.17 0.65 10.00
C LEU A 38 7.02 1.63 9.78
N VAL A 39 7.29 2.73 9.11
CA VAL A 39 6.30 3.65 8.55
C VAL A 39 6.49 3.71 7.04
N PHE A 40 5.46 3.35 6.29
CA PHE A 40 5.39 3.54 4.85
C PHE A 40 4.63 4.82 4.53
N ASP A 41 5.29 5.79 3.93
CA ASP A 41 4.66 7.02 3.47
C ASP A 41 4.29 6.88 1.99
N VAL A 42 2.98 6.68 1.73
CA VAL A 42 2.39 6.61 0.39
C VAL A 42 1.51 7.82 0.09
N ARG A 43 1.67 8.90 0.80
CA ARG A 43 0.99 10.17 0.50
C ARG A 43 1.40 10.67 -0.89
N ASN A 44 0.45 11.19 -1.63
CA ASN A 44 0.60 11.63 -3.03
C ASN A 44 1.02 10.51 -4.01
N ASN A 45 0.86 9.25 -3.63
CA ASN A 45 1.17 8.11 -4.47
C ASN A 45 -0.07 7.69 -5.27
N GLY A 46 -0.03 7.88 -6.58
CA GLY A 46 -1.12 7.54 -7.51
C GLY A 46 -1.22 6.05 -7.86
N GLY A 47 -0.47 5.16 -7.20
CA GLY A 47 -0.44 3.73 -7.51
C GLY A 47 0.64 3.36 -8.51
N GLY A 48 0.38 2.36 -9.35
CA GLY A 48 1.34 1.86 -10.34
C GLY A 48 1.09 0.42 -10.75
N PHE A 49 2.14 -0.37 -10.87
CA PHE A 49 2.11 -1.74 -11.39
C PHE A 49 1.69 -2.75 -10.33
N LEU A 50 0.82 -3.68 -10.74
CA LEU A 50 0.33 -4.76 -9.88
C LEU A 50 1.47 -5.68 -9.42
N ASP A 51 2.39 -6.04 -10.32
CA ASP A 51 3.50 -6.94 -10.00
C ASP A 51 4.41 -6.36 -8.91
N GLU A 52 4.62 -5.04 -8.92
CA GLU A 52 5.42 -4.36 -7.90
C GLU A 52 4.68 -4.32 -6.55
N LEU A 53 3.36 -4.08 -6.58
CA LEU A 53 2.51 -4.11 -5.39
C LEU A 53 2.53 -5.50 -4.75
N THR A 54 2.23 -6.54 -5.53
CA THR A 54 2.11 -7.91 -4.99
C THR A 54 3.43 -8.48 -4.49
N ARG A 55 4.55 -8.18 -5.14
CA ARG A 55 5.89 -8.56 -4.66
C ARG A 55 6.25 -7.89 -3.32
N LEU A 56 5.87 -6.62 -3.15
CA LEU A 56 6.12 -5.94 -1.87
C LEU A 56 5.20 -6.47 -0.77
N LEU A 57 3.93 -6.74 -1.08
CA LEU A 57 2.99 -7.34 -0.13
C LEU A 57 3.41 -8.76 0.28
N ASP A 58 3.88 -9.58 -0.67
CA ASP A 58 4.42 -10.92 -0.41
C ASP A 58 5.56 -10.90 0.60
N TYR A 59 6.51 -9.96 0.43
CA TYR A 59 7.62 -9.77 1.37
C TYR A 59 7.18 -9.28 2.77
N LEU A 60 6.07 -8.56 2.88
CA LEU A 60 5.63 -7.94 4.15
C LEU A 60 4.60 -8.78 4.91
N LEU A 61 3.85 -9.65 4.23
CA LEU A 61 2.68 -10.34 4.78
C LEU A 61 2.89 -11.84 4.93
N PRO A 62 2.27 -12.48 5.93
CA PRO A 62 2.34 -13.91 6.12
C PRO A 62 1.64 -14.67 4.98
N GLU A 63 1.85 -15.98 4.92
CA GLU A 63 1.24 -16.87 3.92
C GLU A 63 -0.29 -16.70 3.86
N GLY A 64 -0.79 -16.43 2.66
CA GLY A 64 -2.22 -16.30 2.41
C GLY A 64 -2.57 -15.50 1.16
N PRO A 65 -3.87 -15.39 0.83
CA PRO A 65 -4.33 -14.54 -0.24
C PRO A 65 -4.03 -13.07 0.06
N ILE A 66 -3.39 -12.38 -0.90
CA ILE A 66 -3.04 -10.95 -0.79
C ILE A 66 -3.63 -10.08 -1.89
N PHE A 67 -4.22 -10.67 -2.93
CA PHE A 67 -4.85 -9.94 -4.02
C PHE A 67 -5.79 -10.85 -4.79
N ILE A 68 -6.99 -10.38 -5.07
CA ILE A 68 -7.97 -11.08 -5.91
C ILE A 68 -8.35 -10.16 -7.07
N SER A 69 -8.12 -10.58 -8.31
CA SER A 69 -8.68 -9.91 -9.49
C SER A 69 -9.93 -10.64 -9.97
N ARG A 70 -10.90 -9.87 -10.47
CA ARG A 70 -12.10 -10.43 -11.10
C ARG A 70 -12.36 -9.70 -12.41
N ASP A 71 -12.42 -10.47 -13.50
CA ASP A 71 -12.75 -9.94 -14.81
C ASP A 71 -14.27 -9.71 -14.96
N ARG A 72 -14.66 -9.14 -16.11
CA ARG A 72 -16.07 -8.88 -16.43
C ARG A 72 -16.92 -10.16 -16.58
N ALA A 73 -16.31 -11.31 -16.88
CA ALA A 73 -17.00 -12.60 -17.00
C ALA A 73 -17.16 -13.30 -15.63
N GLY A 74 -16.56 -12.74 -14.58
CA GLY A 74 -16.58 -13.28 -13.23
C GLY A 74 -15.45 -14.28 -12.95
N HIS A 75 -14.45 -14.41 -13.81
CA HIS A 75 -13.28 -15.22 -13.52
C HIS A 75 -12.41 -14.51 -12.49
N GLU A 76 -12.00 -15.26 -11.46
CA GLU A 76 -11.12 -14.78 -10.41
C GLU A 76 -9.72 -15.35 -10.56
N GLU A 77 -8.74 -14.51 -10.30
CA GLU A 77 -7.34 -14.86 -10.12
C GLU A 77 -6.91 -14.43 -8.73
N ILE A 78 -6.30 -15.34 -7.95
CA ILE A 78 -5.85 -15.08 -6.59
C ILE A 78 -4.34 -15.11 -6.58
N THR A 79 -3.72 -14.06 -6.06
CA THR A 79 -2.29 -14.00 -5.74
C THR A 79 -2.13 -14.23 -4.25
N ASN A 80 -1.21 -15.12 -3.89
CA ASN A 80 -0.89 -15.43 -2.49
C ASN A 80 0.53 -14.97 -2.16
N SER A 81 0.75 -14.62 -0.90
CA SER A 81 2.06 -14.51 -0.28
C SER A 81 2.54 -15.88 0.21
N ASP A 82 3.84 -16.00 0.40
CA ASP A 82 4.44 -17.16 1.03
C ASP A 82 4.60 -16.97 2.55
N ALA A 83 5.33 -17.90 3.22
CA ALA A 83 5.48 -17.87 4.68
C ALA A 83 6.59 -16.92 5.17
N ASP A 84 7.44 -16.43 4.29
CA ASP A 84 8.57 -15.56 4.64
C ASP A 84 8.11 -14.10 4.69
N CYS A 85 7.91 -13.52 5.88
CA CYS A 85 7.41 -12.17 6.04
C CYS A 85 8.21 -11.33 7.04
N VAL A 86 7.93 -10.02 7.06
CA VAL A 86 8.50 -9.07 8.02
C VAL A 86 7.59 -8.95 9.23
N GLU A 87 8.03 -9.50 10.37
CA GLU A 87 7.29 -9.46 11.64
C GLU A 87 7.63 -8.18 12.44
N LEU A 88 7.35 -7.00 11.88
CA LEU A 88 7.48 -5.71 12.57
C LEU A 88 6.14 -4.97 12.57
N PRO A 89 5.81 -4.22 13.65
CA PRO A 89 4.67 -3.32 13.63
C PRO A 89 4.83 -2.26 12.54
N MET A 90 3.76 -2.00 11.77
CA MET A 90 3.79 -1.09 10.64
C MET A 90 2.71 -0.02 10.75
N ALA A 91 2.97 1.15 10.16
CA ALA A 91 1.97 2.16 9.87
C ALA A 91 2.08 2.60 8.41
N VAL A 92 0.95 3.01 7.82
CA VAL A 92 0.92 3.57 6.46
C VAL A 92 0.31 4.96 6.52
N LEU A 93 1.06 5.96 6.01
CA LEU A 93 0.57 7.33 5.86
C LEU A 93 -0.08 7.51 4.50
N VAL A 94 -1.32 8.01 4.51
CA VAL A 94 -2.13 8.22 3.32
C VAL A 94 -2.72 9.64 3.28
N ASN A 95 -3.07 10.12 2.08
CA ASN A 95 -3.81 11.37 1.90
C ASN A 95 -4.79 11.27 0.72
N ALA A 96 -5.50 12.35 0.43
CA ALA A 96 -6.50 12.41 -0.63
C ALA A 96 -5.94 12.08 -2.04
N ASP A 97 -4.63 12.23 -2.24
CA ASP A 97 -3.92 11.91 -3.50
C ASP A 97 -3.29 10.50 -3.48
N THR A 98 -3.54 9.71 -2.44
CA THR A 98 -3.21 8.28 -2.39
C THR A 98 -4.34 7.51 -3.07
N TYR A 99 -4.07 6.76 -4.16
CA TYR A 99 -5.10 5.95 -4.82
C TYR A 99 -4.57 4.70 -5.54
N SER A 100 -5.50 3.83 -5.97
CA SER A 100 -5.19 2.61 -6.72
C SER A 100 -4.26 1.66 -5.95
N ALA A 101 -3.11 1.22 -6.53
CA ALA A 101 -2.17 0.31 -5.87
C ALA A 101 -1.69 0.81 -4.50
N ALA A 102 -1.61 2.13 -4.29
CA ALA A 102 -1.20 2.71 -3.01
C ALA A 102 -2.30 2.59 -1.93
N GLU A 103 -3.58 2.77 -2.31
CA GLU A 103 -4.70 2.48 -1.41
C GLU A 103 -4.75 0.98 -1.09
N PHE A 104 -4.57 0.15 -2.11
CA PHE A 104 -4.61 -1.30 -1.95
C PHE A 104 -3.50 -1.80 -1.03
N PHE A 105 -2.29 -1.29 -1.18
CA PHE A 105 -1.15 -1.59 -0.30
C PHE A 105 -1.50 -1.34 1.17
N ALA A 106 -2.07 -0.16 1.47
CA ALA A 106 -2.49 0.19 2.82
C ALA A 106 -3.62 -0.73 3.32
N ALA A 107 -4.66 -0.95 2.50
CA ALA A 107 -5.81 -1.78 2.85
C ALA A 107 -5.41 -3.21 3.18
N GLU A 108 -4.56 -3.83 2.36
CA GLU A 108 -4.15 -5.21 2.55
C GLU A 108 -3.29 -5.37 3.81
N LEU A 109 -2.34 -4.46 4.07
CA LEU A 109 -1.57 -4.47 5.32
C LEU A 109 -2.45 -4.30 6.56
N GLN A 110 -3.48 -3.45 6.49
CA GLN A 110 -4.43 -3.28 7.59
C GLN A 110 -5.29 -4.52 7.81
N GLU A 111 -5.82 -5.10 6.74
CA GLU A 111 -6.69 -6.27 6.81
C GLU A 111 -5.99 -7.47 7.42
N GLN A 112 -4.71 -7.67 7.09
CA GLN A 112 -3.87 -8.72 7.68
C GLN A 112 -3.38 -8.38 9.10
N GLY A 113 -3.76 -7.23 9.64
CA GLY A 113 -3.35 -6.78 10.97
C GLY A 113 -1.88 -6.34 11.06
N ALA A 114 -1.18 -6.22 9.95
CA ALA A 114 0.23 -5.84 9.90
C ALA A 114 0.44 -4.34 10.11
N ALA A 115 -0.49 -3.48 9.65
CA ALA A 115 -0.34 -2.03 9.76
C ALA A 115 -1.58 -1.32 10.33
N VAL A 116 -1.36 -0.10 10.84
CA VAL A 116 -2.38 0.94 11.07
C VAL A 116 -2.33 1.98 9.97
N ILE A 117 -3.46 2.56 9.61
CA ILE A 117 -3.59 3.56 8.55
C ILE A 117 -3.87 4.93 9.15
N VAL A 118 -3.00 5.89 8.87
CA VAL A 118 -3.07 7.25 9.39
C VAL A 118 -3.07 8.26 8.25
N GLY A 119 -3.95 9.23 8.30
CA GLY A 119 -3.96 10.32 7.33
C GLY A 119 -5.34 10.79 6.94
N GLU A 120 -5.56 11.02 5.66
CA GLU A 120 -6.80 11.60 5.12
C GLU A 120 -7.59 10.56 4.32
N PRO A 121 -8.92 10.72 4.21
CA PRO A 121 -9.77 9.84 3.40
C PRO A 121 -9.30 9.76 1.95
N THR A 122 -9.35 8.55 1.38
CA THR A 122 -8.94 8.27 -0.01
C THR A 122 -10.13 8.00 -0.92
N SER A 123 -9.91 7.89 -2.23
CA SER A 123 -10.99 7.90 -3.23
C SER A 123 -11.67 6.56 -3.48
N GLY A 124 -11.03 5.45 -3.16
CA GLY A 124 -11.56 4.11 -3.40
C GLY A 124 -11.51 3.67 -4.86
N LYS A 125 -10.33 3.73 -5.49
CA LYS A 125 -10.13 3.20 -6.84
C LYS A 125 -9.83 1.69 -6.77
N GLY A 126 -10.79 0.85 -7.15
CA GLY A 126 -10.71 -0.61 -7.12
C GLY A 126 -10.89 -1.29 -8.50
N TYR A 127 -10.56 -0.58 -9.60
CA TYR A 127 -10.62 -1.12 -10.96
C TYR A 127 -9.24 -1.18 -11.61
N SER A 128 -8.89 -2.36 -12.15
CA SER A 128 -7.72 -2.54 -13.00
C SER A 128 -7.96 -1.93 -14.39
N GLN A 129 -6.92 -1.35 -14.97
CA GLN A 129 -6.96 -0.74 -16.30
C GLN A 129 -5.96 -1.41 -17.23
N GLN A 130 -6.36 -1.61 -18.49
CA GLN A 130 -5.49 -2.02 -19.58
C GLN A 130 -5.43 -0.93 -20.63
N THR A 131 -4.23 -0.74 -21.20
CA THR A 131 -3.99 0.23 -22.25
C THR A 131 -3.92 -0.48 -23.59
N PHE A 132 -4.76 -0.06 -24.52
CA PHE A 132 -4.87 -0.61 -25.87
C PHE A 132 -4.34 0.43 -26.88
N PRO A 133 -3.33 0.08 -27.69
CA PRO A 133 -2.86 0.97 -28.76
C PRO A 133 -3.94 1.14 -29.84
N LEU A 134 -4.01 2.35 -30.42
CA LEU A 134 -4.92 2.65 -31.51
C LEU A 134 -4.21 2.55 -32.88
N PRO A 135 -4.93 2.16 -33.97
CA PRO A 135 -4.32 1.91 -35.29
C PRO A 135 -3.58 3.11 -35.89
N HIS A 136 -3.95 4.34 -35.51
CA HIS A 136 -3.37 5.58 -36.08
C HIS A 136 -2.52 6.35 -35.09
N GLY A 137 -2.04 5.70 -34.04
CA GLY A 137 -1.27 6.29 -32.95
C GLY A 137 -2.14 6.67 -31.75
N GLY A 138 -1.48 6.87 -30.59
CA GLY A 138 -2.17 7.04 -29.32
C GLY A 138 -2.60 5.69 -28.72
N ALA A 139 -3.28 5.76 -27.57
CA ALA A 139 -3.80 4.60 -26.87
C ALA A 139 -5.04 4.97 -26.06
N VAL A 140 -5.85 3.98 -25.70
CA VAL A 140 -6.99 4.12 -24.78
C VAL A 140 -6.78 3.23 -23.57
N ALA A 141 -6.95 3.77 -22.36
CA ALA A 141 -6.97 3.02 -21.13
C ALA A 141 -8.43 2.73 -20.75
N ILE A 142 -8.74 1.44 -20.53
CA ILE A 142 -10.10 0.97 -20.23
C ILE A 142 -10.05 0.14 -18.94
N SER A 143 -11.02 0.32 -18.05
CA SER A 143 -11.21 -0.56 -16.92
C SER A 143 -11.72 -1.92 -17.39
N THR A 144 -10.96 -2.99 -17.09
CA THR A 144 -11.22 -4.35 -17.57
C THR A 144 -11.60 -5.33 -16.48
N GLY A 145 -11.37 -4.99 -15.22
CA GLY A 145 -11.70 -5.82 -14.06
C GLY A 145 -11.77 -5.02 -12.77
N ALA A 146 -12.26 -5.65 -11.74
CA ALA A 146 -12.20 -5.17 -10.36
C ALA A 146 -11.16 -5.97 -9.58
N TYR A 147 -10.63 -5.39 -8.52
CA TYR A 147 -9.76 -6.09 -7.59
C TYR A 147 -10.26 -5.94 -6.16
N PHE A 148 -9.89 -6.92 -5.35
CA PHE A 148 -10.35 -7.10 -3.97
C PHE A 148 -9.17 -7.51 -3.11
N THR A 149 -9.23 -7.19 -1.82
CA THR A 149 -8.25 -7.66 -0.82
C THR A 149 -8.26 -9.17 -0.68
N GLY A 150 -7.31 -9.71 0.06
CA GLY A 150 -7.23 -11.16 0.31
C GLY A 150 -8.49 -11.77 0.92
N SER A 151 -9.25 -11.03 1.73
CA SER A 151 -10.57 -11.46 2.24
C SER A 151 -11.73 -11.26 1.26
N GLY A 152 -11.50 -10.60 0.13
CA GLY A 152 -12.53 -10.25 -0.84
C GLY A 152 -13.22 -8.90 -0.60
N ALA A 153 -12.67 -8.04 0.25
CA ALA A 153 -13.19 -6.69 0.46
C ALA A 153 -12.89 -5.78 -0.75
N SER A 154 -13.76 -4.83 -1.01
CA SER A 154 -13.65 -3.88 -2.13
C SER A 154 -13.44 -2.47 -1.62
N LEU A 155 -12.50 -1.75 -2.24
CA LEU A 155 -12.28 -0.32 -1.98
C LEU A 155 -13.16 0.58 -2.87
N ILE A 156 -13.88 0.02 -3.84
CA ILE A 156 -14.58 0.79 -4.87
C ILE A 156 -15.58 1.76 -4.23
N GLY A 157 -15.29 3.07 -4.39
CA GLY A 157 -16.16 4.15 -3.94
C GLY A 157 -16.23 4.36 -2.43
N THR A 158 -15.49 3.57 -1.63
CA THR A 158 -15.44 3.70 -0.17
C THR A 158 -14.10 4.26 0.32
N GLY A 159 -13.01 3.95 -0.38
CA GLY A 159 -11.66 4.26 0.08
C GLY A 159 -11.22 3.44 1.29
N LEU A 160 -10.19 3.92 1.95
CA LEU A 160 -9.60 3.28 3.14
C LEU A 160 -10.39 3.60 4.40
N THR A 161 -10.45 2.62 5.31
CA THR A 161 -10.83 2.87 6.70
C THR A 161 -9.59 3.31 7.47
N LEU A 162 -9.62 4.53 8.02
CA LEU A 162 -8.49 5.08 8.76
C LEU A 162 -8.55 4.67 10.23
N ASP A 163 -7.42 4.26 10.81
CA ASP A 163 -7.27 4.06 12.25
C ASP A 163 -7.16 5.42 12.97
N ALA A 164 -6.55 6.42 12.31
CA ALA A 164 -6.57 7.81 12.74
C ALA A 164 -6.73 8.76 11.54
N GLU A 165 -7.80 9.56 11.55
CA GLU A 165 -7.99 10.63 10.58
C GLU A 165 -7.26 11.88 11.07
N VAL A 166 -6.19 12.27 10.35
CA VAL A 166 -5.29 13.36 10.74
C VAL A 166 -4.97 14.21 9.52
N TYR A 167 -5.05 15.53 9.69
CA TYR A 167 -4.73 16.53 8.66
C TYR A 167 -3.48 17.32 9.04
N ASN A 168 -2.57 17.49 8.08
CA ASN A 168 -1.42 18.37 8.25
C ASN A 168 -1.86 19.84 8.02
N THR A 169 -2.03 20.61 9.10
CA THR A 169 -2.48 22.01 9.03
C THR A 169 -1.39 23.02 9.39
N GLY A 170 -0.20 22.57 9.76
CA GLY A 170 0.93 23.38 10.22
C GLY A 170 2.24 23.01 9.56
N ALA A 171 3.34 23.42 10.19
CA ALA A 171 4.70 23.11 9.74
C ALA A 171 5.20 21.73 10.18
N GLU A 172 4.56 21.15 11.20
CA GLU A 172 4.90 19.83 11.71
C GLU A 172 4.08 18.75 10.97
N ASP A 173 4.66 17.56 10.80
CA ASP A 173 3.99 16.41 10.21
C ASP A 173 3.16 15.69 11.29
N ALA A 174 1.93 16.17 11.50
CA ALA A 174 1.01 15.62 12.48
C ALA A 174 0.58 14.18 12.15
N GLN A 175 0.54 13.81 10.86
CA GLN A 175 0.22 12.46 10.43
C GLN A 175 1.34 11.49 10.82
N LEU A 176 2.59 11.85 10.60
CA LEU A 176 3.73 11.04 11.04
C LEU A 176 3.77 10.94 12.57
N ALA A 177 3.57 12.05 13.30
CA ALA A 177 3.54 12.02 14.76
C ALA A 177 2.46 11.07 15.30
N ALA A 178 1.25 11.12 14.75
CA ALA A 178 0.16 10.22 15.14
C ALA A 178 0.46 8.74 14.81
N ALA A 179 1.12 8.47 13.68
CA ALA A 179 1.53 7.11 13.33
C ALA A 179 2.56 6.56 14.34
N LEU A 180 3.53 7.35 14.74
CA LEU A 180 4.53 6.97 15.75
C LEU A 180 3.87 6.68 17.11
N GLU A 181 2.93 7.52 17.55
CA GLU A 181 2.16 7.27 18.79
C GLU A 181 1.38 5.95 18.75
N LEU A 182 0.72 5.65 17.62
CA LEU A 182 -0.02 4.39 17.46
C LEU A 182 0.89 3.17 17.43
N LEU A 183 2.10 3.30 16.92
CA LEU A 183 3.09 2.22 16.90
C LEU A 183 3.71 1.96 18.29
N GLU A 184 3.75 2.93 19.20
CA GLU A 184 4.27 2.75 20.56
C GLU A 184 3.38 1.84 21.42
N ILE A 185 2.10 1.74 21.11
CA ILE A 185 1.12 0.97 21.90
C ILE A 185 0.79 -0.40 21.30
N ARG A 186 1.47 -0.79 20.20
CA ARG A 186 1.35 -2.09 19.55
C ARG A 186 2.50 -3.01 19.90
#